data_ae81dfbb1ff12534a87c79c07be8eeb1
#
_entry.id   ae81dfbb1ff12534a87c79c07be8eeb1
#
_cell.length_a   1.000
_cell.length_b   1.000
_cell.length_c   1.000
_cell.angle_alpha   90.00
_cell.angle_beta   90.00
_cell.angle_gamma   90.00
#
_symmetry.space_group_name_H-M   'P 1'
#
loop_
_entity.id
_entity.type
_entity.pdbx_description
1 polymer ?
#
loop_
_entity_poly.entity_id
_entity_poly.type
_entity_poly.pdbx_seq_one_letter_code
_entity_poly.pdbx_strand_id
1 'polypeptide(L)'
;NVGPSPLGTLPEPAIIRMKEIGNWMKINGKAIYSTRPIYPYKQDKMRFTKAKNGTIYAFYLLEENESLPKAVNLGKIGFKLNSVAILGANVKLKFKQTNDGYEITIPQSVITNNQLKHAVVFEIK
;
A
#
# COMPACT_ATOMS: atom_id res chain seq x y z
N ASN A 1 19.73 -8.23 -0.39
CA ASN A 1 21.19 -8.12 -0.41
C ASN A 1 21.75 -8.65 -1.72
N VAL A 2 22.33 -7.79 -2.53
CA VAL A 2 22.86 -8.16 -3.85
C VAL A 2 24.32 -7.76 -3.92
N GLY A 3 25.17 -8.70 -4.29
CA GLY A 3 26.58 -8.42 -4.50
C GLY A 3 26.84 -7.97 -5.94
N PRO A 4 27.89 -7.16 -6.17
CA PRO A 4 28.29 -6.80 -7.51
C PRO A 4 28.90 -8.00 -8.24
N SER A 5 28.93 -7.94 -9.58
CA SER A 5 29.62 -8.93 -10.39
C SER A 5 31.14 -8.77 -10.24
N PRO A 6 31.95 -9.75 -10.69
CA PRO A 6 33.38 -9.62 -10.64
C PRO A 6 33.95 -8.40 -11.39
N LEU A 7 33.19 -7.85 -12.31
CA LEU A 7 33.55 -6.63 -13.04
C LEU A 7 33.08 -5.34 -12.35
N GLY A 8 32.50 -5.44 -11.14
CA GLY A 8 32.03 -4.28 -10.41
C GLY A 8 30.65 -3.78 -10.81
N THR A 9 29.95 -4.49 -11.68
CA THR A 9 28.58 -4.15 -12.08
C THR A 9 27.59 -5.03 -11.35
N LEU A 10 26.37 -4.50 -11.16
CA LEU A 10 25.27 -5.28 -10.57
C LEU A 10 24.64 -6.19 -11.63
N PRO A 11 24.18 -7.40 -11.24
CA PRO A 11 23.42 -8.24 -12.17
C PRO A 11 22.17 -7.50 -12.66
N GLU A 12 21.81 -7.70 -13.92
CA GLU A 12 20.67 -7.03 -14.53
C GLU A 12 19.36 -7.24 -13.76
N PRO A 13 19.01 -8.46 -13.30
CA PRO A 13 17.79 -8.65 -12.49
C PRO A 13 17.79 -7.81 -11.21
N ALA A 14 18.95 -7.60 -10.58
CA ALA A 14 19.07 -6.76 -9.40
C ALA A 14 18.82 -5.29 -9.74
N ILE A 15 19.30 -4.81 -10.87
CA ILE A 15 19.09 -3.44 -11.33
C ILE A 15 17.61 -3.20 -11.59
N ILE A 16 16.94 -4.13 -12.26
CA ILE A 16 15.49 -4.03 -12.54
C ILE A 16 14.71 -3.95 -11.23
N ARG A 17 15.03 -4.81 -10.26
CA ARG A 17 14.35 -4.82 -8.96
C ARG A 17 14.58 -3.51 -8.20
N MET A 18 15.79 -2.97 -8.22
CA MET A 18 16.09 -1.70 -7.59
C MET A 18 15.30 -0.56 -8.20
N LYS A 19 15.11 -0.56 -9.53
CA LYS A 19 14.29 0.43 -10.22
C LYS A 19 12.82 0.31 -9.81
N GLU A 20 12.30 -0.91 -9.69
CA GLU A 20 10.92 -1.16 -9.25
C GLU A 20 10.70 -0.65 -7.84
N ILE A 21 11.63 -0.91 -6.92
CA ILE A 21 11.56 -0.42 -5.54
C ILE A 21 11.60 1.10 -5.55
N GLY A 22 12.50 1.71 -6.32
CA GLY A 22 12.59 3.17 -6.43
C GLY A 22 11.31 3.81 -6.94
N ASN A 23 10.69 3.22 -7.95
CA ASN A 23 9.42 3.70 -8.47
C ASN A 23 8.30 3.58 -7.44
N TRP A 24 8.24 2.46 -6.74
CA TRP A 24 7.27 2.27 -5.67
C TRP A 24 7.44 3.31 -4.56
N MET A 25 8.69 3.59 -4.16
CA MET A 25 8.99 4.56 -3.11
C MET A 25 8.65 5.99 -3.52
N LYS A 26 8.77 6.34 -4.79
CA LYS A 26 8.35 7.66 -5.28
C LYS A 26 6.87 7.89 -5.05
N ILE A 27 6.06 6.86 -5.22
CA ILE A 27 4.60 6.94 -5.05
C ILE A 27 4.22 6.83 -3.57
N ASN A 28 4.82 5.89 -2.85
CA ASN A 28 4.34 5.44 -1.55
C ASN A 28 5.29 5.74 -0.39
N GLY A 29 6.43 6.38 -0.64
CA GLY A 29 7.46 6.55 0.37
C GLY A 29 6.99 7.28 1.62
N LYS A 30 6.04 8.22 1.50
CA LYS A 30 5.54 8.93 2.68
C LYS A 30 4.82 8.01 3.67
N ALA A 31 4.37 6.85 3.23
CA ALA A 31 3.76 5.87 4.11
C ALA A 31 4.79 5.08 4.92
N ILE A 32 6.06 5.15 4.51
CA ILE A 32 7.18 4.48 5.17
C ILE A 32 7.96 5.46 6.04
N TYR A 33 8.33 6.62 5.45
CA TYR A 33 9.17 7.59 6.14
C TYR A 33 8.41 8.25 7.30
N SER A 34 9.06 8.33 8.45
CA SER A 34 8.51 8.99 9.65
C SER A 34 7.19 8.42 10.12
N THR A 35 6.97 7.13 9.90
CA THR A 35 5.79 6.41 10.39
C THR A 35 6.19 5.33 11.39
N ARG A 36 5.20 4.85 12.15
CA ARG A 36 5.38 3.75 13.09
C ARG A 36 4.25 2.74 12.90
N PRO A 37 4.51 1.44 13.08
CA PRO A 37 3.44 0.44 13.07
C PRO A 37 2.40 0.74 14.15
N ILE A 38 1.13 0.50 13.86
CA ILE A 38 0.05 0.64 14.85
C ILE A 38 -0.85 -0.58 14.82
N TYR A 39 -1.53 -0.81 15.97
CA TYR A 39 -2.55 -1.84 16.07
C TYR A 39 -3.65 -1.61 14.99
N PRO A 40 -4.11 -2.64 14.29
CA PRO A 40 -3.82 -4.06 14.54
C PRO A 40 -2.53 -4.59 13.92
N TYR A 41 -1.63 -3.77 13.45
CA TYR A 41 -0.34 -4.08 12.82
C TYR A 41 -0.48 -4.90 11.54
N LYS A 42 -1.12 -6.05 11.65
CA LYS A 42 -1.30 -7.01 10.57
C LYS A 42 -2.71 -7.57 10.62
N GLN A 43 -3.42 -7.53 9.49
CA GLN A 43 -4.73 -8.14 9.37
C GLN A 43 -4.87 -8.71 7.96
N ASP A 44 -4.77 -10.03 7.82
CA ASP A 44 -4.75 -10.74 6.55
C ASP A 44 -3.64 -10.17 5.65
N LYS A 45 -3.97 -9.64 4.49
CA LYS A 45 -3.01 -9.03 3.55
C LYS A 45 -2.65 -7.58 3.90
N MET A 46 -3.23 -7.03 4.98
CA MET A 46 -3.05 -5.64 5.34
C MET A 46 -1.97 -5.46 6.39
N ARG A 47 -1.27 -4.31 6.30
CA ARG A 47 -0.31 -3.85 7.30
C ARG A 47 -0.59 -2.38 7.57
N PHE A 48 -0.37 -1.92 8.80
CA PHE A 48 -0.78 -0.57 9.21
C PHE A 48 0.37 0.20 9.82
N THR A 49 0.49 1.47 9.41
CA THR A 49 1.41 2.43 10.03
C THR A 49 0.69 3.74 10.30
N LYS A 50 1.28 4.57 11.17
CA LYS A 50 0.73 5.89 11.49
C LYS A 50 1.83 6.93 11.47
N ALA A 51 1.57 8.05 10.80
CA ALA A 51 2.46 9.20 10.77
C ALA A 51 2.23 10.09 12.00
N LYS A 52 3.18 10.98 12.27
CA LYS A 52 3.11 11.90 13.42
C LYS A 52 1.88 12.79 13.37
N ASN A 53 1.42 13.15 12.16
CA ASN A 53 0.26 14.02 12.00
C ASN A 53 -1.08 13.29 12.16
N GLY A 54 -1.07 12.00 12.49
CA GLY A 54 -2.26 11.21 12.69
C GLY A 54 -2.75 10.45 11.47
N THR A 55 -2.17 10.69 10.29
CA THR A 55 -2.54 9.95 9.09
C THR A 55 -2.16 8.48 9.22
N ILE A 56 -3.09 7.59 8.87
CA ILE A 56 -2.88 6.16 8.94
C ILE A 56 -2.71 5.64 7.51
N TYR A 57 -1.75 4.74 7.33
CA TYR A 57 -1.50 4.09 6.06
C TYR A 57 -1.75 2.60 6.19
N ALA A 58 -2.59 2.08 5.29
CA ALA A 58 -2.89 0.66 5.23
C ALA A 58 -2.29 0.11 3.93
N PHE A 59 -1.37 -0.84 4.07
CA PHE A 59 -0.67 -1.45 2.94
C PHE A 59 -1.38 -2.75 2.59
N TYR A 60 -1.90 -2.84 1.37
CA TYR A 60 -2.48 -4.07 0.85
C TYR A 60 -1.43 -4.78 0.01
N LEU A 61 -0.97 -5.94 0.47
CA LEU A 61 0.11 -6.67 -0.18
C LEU A 61 -0.43 -7.48 -1.36
N LEU A 62 0.14 -7.23 -2.55
CA LEU A 62 -0.24 -7.95 -3.77
C LEU A 62 0.84 -8.95 -4.13
N GLU A 63 0.42 -10.15 -4.51
CA GLU A 63 1.32 -11.13 -5.09
C GLU A 63 1.53 -10.83 -6.57
N GLU A 64 2.50 -11.50 -7.18
CA GLU A 64 2.77 -11.35 -8.60
C GLU A 64 1.51 -11.68 -9.40
N ASN A 65 1.17 -10.80 -10.36
CA ASN A 65 -0.01 -10.90 -11.22
C ASN A 65 -1.35 -10.80 -10.46
N GLU A 66 -1.33 -10.42 -9.20
CA GLU A 66 -2.55 -10.15 -8.44
C GLU A 66 -2.97 -8.70 -8.63
N SER A 67 -4.27 -8.45 -8.69
CA SER A 67 -4.84 -7.10 -8.73
C SER A 67 -5.75 -6.90 -7.51
N LEU A 68 -6.09 -5.62 -7.24
CA LEU A 68 -7.00 -5.31 -6.14
C LEU A 68 -8.39 -5.90 -6.40
N PRO A 69 -9.05 -6.42 -5.37
CA PRO A 69 -10.45 -6.83 -5.48
C PRO A 69 -11.36 -5.60 -5.57
N LYS A 70 -12.62 -5.83 -5.90
CA LYS A 70 -13.62 -4.74 -5.98
C LYS A 70 -13.92 -4.12 -4.62
N ALA A 71 -13.69 -4.84 -3.54
CA ALA A 71 -13.88 -4.36 -2.18
C ALA A 71 -12.77 -4.88 -1.29
N VAL A 72 -12.28 -4.02 -0.41
CA VAL A 72 -11.27 -4.36 0.58
C VAL A 72 -11.87 -4.20 1.96
N ASN A 73 -11.84 -5.26 2.76
CA ASN A 73 -12.35 -5.23 4.12
C ASN A 73 -11.19 -5.01 5.09
N LEU A 74 -11.25 -3.92 5.86
CA LEU A 74 -10.22 -3.63 6.85
C LEU A 74 -10.41 -4.44 8.14
N GLY A 75 -11.58 -5.05 8.32
CA GLY A 75 -11.88 -5.77 9.55
C GLY A 75 -12.05 -4.83 10.73
N LYS A 76 -11.90 -5.38 11.94
CA LYS A 76 -11.99 -4.58 13.16
C LYS A 76 -10.67 -3.86 13.41
N ILE A 77 -10.73 -2.54 13.39
CA ILE A 77 -9.57 -1.67 13.57
C ILE A 77 -9.88 -0.70 14.71
N GLY A 78 -8.85 -0.20 15.37
CA GLY A 78 -9.00 0.67 16.53
C GLY A 78 -9.14 2.15 16.21
N PHE A 79 -9.41 2.51 14.95
CA PHE A 79 -9.51 3.90 14.53
C PHE A 79 -10.71 4.10 13.61
N LYS A 80 -11.16 5.36 13.51
CA LYS A 80 -12.32 5.73 12.69
C LYS A 80 -11.86 6.29 11.35
N LEU A 81 -12.53 5.88 10.27
CA LEU A 81 -12.27 6.41 8.93
C LEU A 81 -13.11 7.66 8.68
N ASN A 82 -12.48 8.74 8.28
CA ASN A 82 -13.16 9.94 7.79
C ASN A 82 -12.99 10.09 6.30
N SER A 83 -11.82 9.73 5.76
CA SER A 83 -11.57 9.73 4.33
C SER A 83 -10.54 8.66 3.98
N VAL A 84 -10.65 8.10 2.78
CA VAL A 84 -9.72 7.09 2.27
C VAL A 84 -9.33 7.46 0.85
N ALA A 85 -8.04 7.43 0.57
CA ALA A 85 -7.52 7.64 -0.78
C ALA A 85 -6.41 6.62 -1.04
N ILE A 86 -6.07 6.43 -2.31
CA ILE A 86 -4.95 5.57 -2.69
C ILE A 86 -3.80 6.47 -3.13
N LEU A 87 -2.61 6.22 -2.60
CA LEU A 87 -1.42 6.95 -3.02
C LEU A 87 -1.10 6.63 -4.47
N GLY A 88 -0.86 7.66 -5.27
CA GLY A 88 -0.52 7.52 -6.67
C GLY A 88 -1.70 7.47 -7.62
N ALA A 89 -2.93 7.46 -7.13
CA ALA A 89 -4.11 7.36 -7.99
C ALA A 89 -5.01 8.61 -7.98
N ASN A 90 -4.77 9.55 -7.06
CA ASN A 90 -5.54 10.80 -6.93
C ASN A 90 -7.05 10.58 -6.88
N VAL A 91 -7.49 9.49 -6.28
CA VAL A 91 -8.90 9.12 -6.22
C VAL A 91 -9.29 8.94 -4.76
N LYS A 92 -10.36 9.62 -4.35
CA LYS A 92 -10.99 9.37 -3.05
C LYS A 92 -11.89 8.16 -3.18
N LEU A 93 -11.77 7.26 -2.22
CA LEU A 93 -12.53 6.01 -2.25
C LEU A 93 -13.77 6.12 -1.37
N LYS A 94 -14.82 5.41 -1.78
CA LYS A 94 -16.01 5.25 -0.96
C LYS A 94 -15.79 4.11 0.02
N PHE A 95 -16.31 4.27 1.21
CA PHE A 95 -16.25 3.23 2.24
C PHE A 95 -17.54 3.23 3.06
N LYS A 96 -17.80 2.11 3.71
CA LYS A 96 -18.93 1.98 4.62
C LYS A 96 -18.52 1.20 5.84
N GLN A 97 -19.15 1.51 6.97
CA GLN A 97 -18.95 0.74 8.19
C GLN A 97 -19.85 -0.50 8.14
N THR A 98 -19.27 -1.63 8.52
CA THR A 98 -19.97 -2.91 8.58
C THR A 98 -19.88 -3.47 9.99
N ASN A 99 -20.59 -4.57 10.27
CA ASN A 99 -20.51 -5.24 11.57
C ASN A 99 -19.11 -5.72 11.90
N ASP A 100 -18.31 -6.00 10.86
CA ASP A 100 -16.94 -6.54 11.01
C ASP A 100 -15.86 -5.46 10.84
N GLY A 101 -16.24 -4.19 10.70
CA GLY A 101 -15.29 -3.10 10.52
C GLY A 101 -15.67 -2.18 9.38
N TYR A 102 -14.72 -1.90 8.48
CA TYR A 102 -14.94 -1.02 7.33
C TYR A 102 -14.69 -1.76 6.03
N GLU A 103 -15.51 -1.47 5.03
CA GLU A 103 -15.36 -1.99 3.68
C GLU A 103 -15.10 -0.82 2.72
N ILE A 104 -14.00 -0.90 1.97
CA ILE A 104 -13.60 0.13 1.00
C ILE A 104 -13.96 -0.38 -0.39
N THR A 105 -14.70 0.42 -1.17
CA THR A 105 -15.06 0.09 -2.54
C THR A 105 -13.95 0.56 -3.48
N ILE A 106 -13.47 -0.35 -4.34
CA ILE A 106 -12.37 -0.06 -5.26
C ILE A 106 -12.92 0.15 -6.67
N PRO A 107 -12.77 1.35 -7.27
CA PRO A 107 -13.23 1.60 -8.64
C PRO A 107 -12.44 0.77 -9.65
N GLN A 108 -13.08 0.45 -10.77
CA GLN A 108 -12.43 -0.32 -11.83
C GLN A 108 -11.19 0.39 -12.38
N SER A 109 -11.21 1.71 -12.46
CA SER A 109 -10.05 2.50 -12.92
C SER A 109 -8.82 2.28 -12.05
N VAL A 110 -9.01 2.03 -10.76
CA VAL A 110 -7.92 1.71 -9.84
C VAL A 110 -7.47 0.27 -10.03
N ILE A 111 -8.40 -0.66 -10.16
CA ILE A 111 -8.09 -2.08 -10.32
C ILE A 111 -7.23 -2.32 -11.57
N THR A 112 -7.50 -1.59 -12.65
CA THR A 112 -6.77 -1.73 -13.91
C THR A 112 -5.52 -0.86 -14.01
N ASN A 113 -5.18 -0.11 -12.96
CA ASN A 113 -4.02 0.77 -12.97
C ASN A 113 -2.73 -0.03 -12.84
N ASN A 114 -1.94 -0.08 -13.91
CA ASN A 114 -0.69 -0.86 -13.97
C ASN A 114 0.42 -0.31 -13.09
N GLN A 115 0.29 0.91 -12.57
CA GLN A 115 1.29 1.49 -11.68
C GLN A 115 1.13 1.03 -10.23
N LEU A 116 -0.02 0.45 -9.89
CA LEU A 116 -0.29 -0.07 -8.54
C LEU A 116 0.14 -1.52 -8.47
N LYS A 117 1.40 -1.75 -8.09
CA LYS A 117 2.02 -3.07 -8.02
C LYS A 117 2.63 -3.31 -6.64
N HIS A 118 2.81 -4.59 -6.29
CA HIS A 118 3.48 -5.07 -5.08
C HIS A 118 2.68 -4.78 -3.81
N ALA A 119 2.50 -3.54 -3.46
CA ALA A 119 1.67 -3.13 -2.34
C ALA A 119 0.94 -1.85 -2.73
N VAL A 120 -0.35 -1.82 -2.46
CA VAL A 120 -1.18 -0.63 -2.66
C VAL A 120 -1.40 0.01 -1.31
N VAL A 121 -1.16 1.31 -1.21
CA VAL A 121 -1.23 2.03 0.06
C VAL A 121 -2.48 2.89 0.10
N PHE A 122 -3.32 2.63 1.10
CA PHE A 122 -4.48 3.47 1.40
C PHE A 122 -4.06 4.52 2.42
N GLU A 123 -4.34 5.79 2.09
CA GLU A 123 -4.11 6.90 3.01
C GLU A 123 -5.43 7.20 3.72
N ILE A 124 -5.43 7.05 5.03
CA ILE A 124 -6.62 7.15 5.87
C ILE A 124 -6.49 8.36 6.79
N LYS A 125 -7.45 9.24 6.71
CA LYS A 125 -7.51 10.44 7.56
C LYS A 125 -8.78 10.49 8.37
#